data_0d38058804dd35419443bf613d1cc9bd
#
_entry.id   0d38058804dd35419443bf613d1cc9bd
#
_cell.length_a   1.000
_cell.length_b   1.000
_cell.length_c   1.000
_cell.angle_alpha   90.00
_cell.angle_beta   90.00
_cell.angle_gamma   90.00
#
_symmetry.space_group_name_H-M   'P 1'
#
loop_
_entity.id
_entity.type
_entity.pdbx_description
1 polymer ?
#
loop_
_entity_poly.entity_id
_entity_poly.type
_entity_poly.pdbx_seq_one_letter_code
_entity_poly.pdbx_strand_id
1 'polypeptide(L)'
;MLADRRVHATIPAADLGRARKWYSDSLGFEPIRELPGGLMYDAGDGTRFIIYPTPNAGKAPNTLMGFATDDIETEVRELKERGVVFEEYDYPTLKTVDSIATVGPTRSAWFRDSEGNIIGVVQLPPE
;
A
#
# COMPACT_ATOMS: atom_id res chain seq x y z
N MET A 1 19.70 -18.70 8.49
CA MET A 1 20.10 -17.44 7.81
C MET A 1 18.84 -16.70 7.38
N LEU A 2 18.92 -15.39 7.22
CA LEU A 2 17.76 -14.56 6.86
C LEU A 2 17.13 -14.94 5.52
N ALA A 3 17.94 -15.45 4.59
CA ALA A 3 17.44 -15.91 3.29
C ALA A 3 16.39 -17.03 3.40
N ASP A 4 16.33 -17.72 4.53
CA ASP A 4 15.38 -18.81 4.79
C ASP A 4 14.18 -18.33 5.63
N ARG A 5 14.07 -17.04 5.90
CA ARG A 5 13.03 -16.48 6.76
C ARG A 5 11.98 -15.74 5.94
N ARG A 6 10.77 -15.69 6.46
CA ARG A 6 9.70 -14.89 5.86
C ARG A 6 10.02 -13.40 6.00
N VAL A 7 9.72 -12.66 4.95
CA VAL A 7 9.81 -11.20 4.96
C VAL A 7 8.40 -10.64 5.10
N HIS A 8 8.26 -9.59 5.88
CA HIS A 8 7.02 -8.83 5.95
C HIS A 8 7.33 -7.33 5.90
N ALA A 9 6.37 -6.54 5.43
CA ALA A 9 6.45 -5.09 5.46
C ALA A 9 6.09 -4.57 6.86
N THR A 10 6.69 -3.44 7.25
CA THR A 10 6.32 -2.73 8.48
C THR A 10 5.91 -1.31 8.11
N ILE A 11 4.71 -0.92 8.50
CA ILE A 11 4.09 0.36 8.12
C ILE A 11 3.89 1.20 9.37
N PRO A 12 4.43 2.42 9.42
CA PRO A 12 4.29 3.28 10.58
C PRO A 12 2.91 3.95 10.63
N ALA A 13 2.38 4.14 11.83
CA ALA A 13 1.14 4.87 12.06
C ALA A 13 1.32 5.85 13.23
N ALA A 14 0.99 7.11 13.03
CA ALA A 14 0.97 8.08 14.12
C ALA A 14 -0.20 7.82 15.06
N ASP A 15 -1.32 7.36 14.49
CA ASP A 15 -2.52 6.97 15.24
C ASP A 15 -2.96 5.58 14.78
N LEU A 16 -2.65 4.56 15.59
CA LEU A 16 -2.91 3.18 15.24
C LEU A 16 -4.40 2.88 15.08
N GLY A 17 -5.27 3.49 15.91
CA GLY A 17 -6.72 3.33 15.80
C GLY A 17 -7.27 3.91 14.50
N ARG A 18 -6.78 5.07 14.11
CA ARG A 18 -7.14 5.70 12.83
C ARG A 18 -6.69 4.86 11.65
N ALA A 19 -5.47 4.34 11.69
CA ALA A 19 -4.94 3.46 10.64
C ALA A 19 -5.78 2.18 10.53
N ARG A 20 -6.10 1.55 11.65
CA ARG A 20 -6.95 0.35 11.67
C ARG A 20 -8.29 0.59 10.98
N LYS A 21 -8.94 1.72 11.29
CA LYS A 21 -10.22 2.07 10.69
C LYS A 21 -10.08 2.34 9.19
N TRP A 22 -9.06 3.08 8.78
CA TRP A 22 -8.85 3.42 7.38
C TRP A 22 -8.55 2.18 6.52
N TYR A 23 -7.67 1.30 7.00
CA TYR A 23 -7.33 0.07 6.27
C TYR A 23 -8.54 -0.86 6.15
N SER A 24 -9.43 -0.88 7.15
CA SER A 24 -10.69 -1.62 7.06
C SER A 24 -11.66 -0.99 6.06
N ASP A 25 -11.94 0.30 6.21
CA ASP A 25 -12.95 0.99 5.40
C ASP A 25 -12.51 1.14 3.94
N SER A 26 -11.25 1.47 3.70
CA SER A 26 -10.74 1.83 2.37
C SER A 26 -10.12 0.67 1.62
N LEU A 27 -9.43 -0.25 2.29
CA LEU A 27 -8.73 -1.35 1.65
C LEU A 27 -9.34 -2.73 1.97
N GLY A 28 -10.26 -2.82 2.93
CA GLY A 28 -10.90 -4.08 3.29
C GLY A 28 -10.05 -5.00 4.16
N PHE A 29 -9.05 -4.46 4.86
CA PHE A 29 -8.17 -5.25 5.71
C PHE A 29 -8.62 -5.21 7.17
N GLU A 30 -8.80 -6.39 7.77
CA GLU A 30 -8.95 -6.53 9.22
C GLU A 30 -7.69 -7.19 9.79
N PRO A 31 -7.18 -6.72 10.95
CA PRO A 31 -6.01 -7.36 11.52
C PRO A 31 -6.34 -8.80 11.95
N ILE A 32 -5.41 -9.72 11.70
CA ILE A 32 -5.55 -11.11 12.15
C ILE A 32 -5.07 -11.29 13.58
N ARG A 33 -4.32 -10.33 14.09
CA ARG A 33 -3.74 -10.42 15.43
C ARG A 33 -3.33 -9.05 15.93
N GLU A 34 -3.60 -8.78 17.20
CA GLU A 34 -3.04 -7.65 17.92
C GLU A 34 -1.73 -8.09 18.56
N LEU A 35 -0.69 -7.30 18.37
CA LEU A 35 0.62 -7.53 18.95
C LEU A 35 0.89 -6.43 20.01
N PRO A 36 1.77 -6.68 20.98
CA PRO A 36 2.18 -5.60 21.90
C PRO A 36 2.71 -4.36 21.17
N GLY A 37 3.31 -4.53 20.00
CA GLY A 37 3.89 -3.46 19.20
C GLY A 37 3.13 -3.11 17.93
N GLY A 38 1.89 -3.57 17.74
CA GLY A 38 1.15 -3.22 16.54
C GLY A 38 0.06 -4.19 16.12
N LEU A 39 -0.34 -4.10 14.86
CA LEU A 39 -1.40 -4.92 14.26
C LEU A 39 -0.81 -5.73 13.11
N MET A 40 -1.11 -7.02 13.07
CA MET A 40 -0.67 -7.91 11.99
C MET A 40 -1.81 -8.16 11.01
N TYR A 41 -1.49 -8.11 9.73
CA TYR A 41 -2.45 -8.32 8.63
C TYR A 41 -1.97 -9.42 7.69
N ASP A 42 -2.90 -10.23 7.21
CA ASP A 42 -2.66 -11.13 6.07
C ASP A 42 -3.00 -10.42 4.77
N ALA A 43 -2.19 -10.65 3.75
CA ALA A 43 -2.44 -10.24 2.37
C ALA A 43 -2.38 -11.46 1.44
N GLY A 44 -2.40 -11.26 0.14
CA GLY A 44 -2.44 -12.35 -0.82
C GLY A 44 -1.23 -13.29 -0.76
N ASP A 45 -1.44 -14.56 -1.08
CA ASP A 45 -0.40 -15.59 -1.19
C ASP A 45 0.46 -15.77 0.06
N GLY A 46 -0.15 -15.66 1.24
CA GLY A 46 0.57 -15.85 2.50
C GLY A 46 1.51 -14.72 2.86
N THR A 47 1.41 -13.58 2.19
CA THR A 47 2.18 -12.38 2.55
C THR A 47 1.55 -11.71 3.76
N ARG A 48 2.35 -10.90 4.45
CA ARG A 48 1.92 -10.20 5.67
C ARG A 48 2.52 -8.82 5.76
N PHE A 49 1.84 -7.94 6.49
CA PHE A 49 2.42 -6.67 6.92
C PHE A 49 1.97 -6.35 8.34
N ILE A 50 2.74 -5.50 8.99
CA ILE A 50 2.48 -5.06 10.37
C ILE A 50 2.38 -3.55 10.35
N ILE A 51 1.34 -3.00 11.00
CA ILE A 51 1.23 -1.57 11.25
C ILE A 51 1.62 -1.34 12.71
N TYR A 52 2.58 -0.44 12.94
CA TYR A 52 3.09 -0.17 14.28
C TYR A 52 3.04 1.32 14.62
N PRO A 53 2.81 1.69 15.89
CA PRO A 53 2.69 3.10 16.29
C PRO A 53 4.07 3.77 16.36
N THR A 54 4.16 4.95 15.73
CA THR A 54 5.34 5.81 15.81
C THR A 54 4.98 7.22 15.35
N PRO A 55 5.54 8.29 15.97
CA PRO A 55 5.32 9.65 15.51
C PRO A 55 6.01 9.95 14.16
N ASN A 56 6.82 9.03 13.64
CA ASN A 56 7.56 9.23 12.39
C ASN A 56 6.77 8.83 11.13
N ALA A 57 5.51 8.44 11.26
CA ALA A 57 4.67 8.09 10.12
C ALA A 57 4.49 9.26 9.14
N GLY A 58 4.34 8.95 7.85
CA GLY A 58 4.05 9.93 6.81
C GLY A 58 5.22 10.81 6.38
N LYS A 59 6.43 10.51 6.83
CA LYS A 59 7.62 11.33 6.55
C LYS A 59 8.47 10.82 5.39
N ALA A 60 8.29 9.57 4.98
CA ALA A 60 9.02 9.01 3.85
C ALA A 60 8.45 9.56 2.53
N PRO A 61 9.30 10.12 1.65
CA PRO A 61 8.84 10.67 0.37
C PRO A 61 8.70 9.60 -0.72
N ASN A 62 8.85 8.35 -0.39
CA ASN A 62 8.87 7.21 -1.31
C ASN A 62 7.83 6.15 -0.92
N THR A 63 7.56 5.24 -1.84
CA THR A 63 6.66 4.10 -1.60
C THR A 63 7.19 3.21 -0.49
N LEU A 64 6.34 2.91 0.51
CA LEU A 64 6.70 2.04 1.62
C LEU A 64 6.29 0.59 1.37
N MET A 65 5.16 0.38 0.71
CA MET A 65 4.60 -0.95 0.49
C MET A 65 3.88 -0.94 -0.85
N GLY A 66 4.00 -2.03 -1.60
CA GLY A 66 3.32 -2.19 -2.87
C GLY A 66 2.50 -3.47 -2.91
N PHE A 67 1.34 -3.39 -3.54
CA PHE A 67 0.49 -4.54 -3.81
C PHE A 67 0.60 -4.90 -5.28
N ALA A 68 0.88 -6.15 -5.58
CA ALA A 68 0.92 -6.65 -6.95
C ALA A 68 -0.47 -7.11 -7.39
N THR A 69 -0.86 -6.73 -8.58
CA THR A 69 -2.14 -7.11 -9.18
C THR A 69 -1.96 -7.57 -10.61
N ASP A 70 -2.89 -8.37 -11.11
CA ASP A 70 -2.97 -8.75 -12.51
C ASP A 70 -3.85 -7.79 -13.32
N ASP A 71 -4.59 -6.90 -12.68
CA ASP A 71 -5.52 -5.96 -13.32
C ASP A 71 -5.57 -4.65 -12.54
N ILE A 72 -4.62 -3.77 -12.84
CA ILE A 72 -4.49 -2.49 -12.11
C ILE A 72 -5.68 -1.55 -12.38
N GLU A 73 -6.28 -1.59 -13.56
CA GLU A 73 -7.41 -0.71 -13.87
C GLU A 73 -8.61 -1.02 -12.98
N THR A 74 -8.92 -2.30 -12.77
CA THR A 74 -9.99 -2.73 -11.87
C THR A 74 -9.67 -2.38 -10.42
N GLU A 75 -8.43 -2.62 -9.97
CA GLU A 75 -8.02 -2.28 -8.60
C GLU A 75 -8.15 -0.78 -8.32
N VAL A 76 -7.67 0.07 -9.22
CA VAL A 76 -7.77 1.52 -9.07
C VAL A 76 -9.22 1.97 -9.02
N ARG A 77 -10.06 1.43 -9.91
CA ARG A 77 -11.49 1.77 -9.95
C ARG A 77 -12.18 1.39 -8.64
N GLU A 78 -11.97 0.17 -8.16
CA GLU A 78 -12.61 -0.31 -6.93
C GLU A 78 -12.15 0.47 -5.69
N LEU A 79 -10.86 0.82 -5.63
CA LEU A 79 -10.34 1.64 -4.53
C LEU A 79 -10.92 3.06 -4.56
N LYS A 80 -11.05 3.65 -5.74
CA LYS A 80 -11.72 4.96 -5.88
C LYS A 80 -13.17 4.91 -5.42
N GLU A 81 -13.88 3.82 -5.70
CA GLU A 81 -15.26 3.63 -5.23
C GLU A 81 -15.35 3.58 -3.70
N ARG A 82 -14.28 3.15 -3.04
CA ARG A 82 -14.18 3.13 -1.57
C ARG A 82 -13.66 4.45 -0.98
N GLY A 83 -13.45 5.46 -1.81
CA GLY A 83 -13.01 6.78 -1.38
C GLY A 83 -11.50 6.99 -1.35
N VAL A 84 -10.72 6.05 -1.87
CA VAL A 84 -9.26 6.23 -1.97
C VAL A 84 -8.95 7.27 -3.04
N VAL A 85 -8.12 8.26 -2.68
CA VAL A 85 -7.67 9.31 -3.58
C VAL A 85 -6.27 8.98 -4.06
N PHE A 86 -6.13 8.76 -5.37
CA PHE A 86 -4.83 8.44 -5.96
C PHE A 86 -4.04 9.70 -6.26
N GLU A 87 -2.71 9.58 -6.15
CA GLU A 87 -1.77 10.61 -6.55
C GLU A 87 -1.74 10.73 -8.07
N GLU A 88 -1.62 11.95 -8.58
CA GLU A 88 -1.39 12.21 -10.00
C GLU A 88 -0.03 12.87 -10.16
N TYR A 89 0.76 12.39 -11.10
CA TYR A 89 2.09 12.92 -11.39
C TYR A 89 2.20 13.37 -12.84
N ASP A 90 2.91 14.46 -13.06
CA ASP A 90 3.18 14.99 -14.40
C ASP A 90 4.61 15.52 -14.45
N TYR A 91 5.57 14.57 -14.39
CA TYR A 91 6.99 14.84 -14.48
C TYR A 91 7.56 14.27 -15.79
N PRO A 92 8.70 14.77 -16.28
CA PRO A 92 9.33 14.21 -17.48
C PRO A 92 9.60 12.72 -17.42
N THR A 93 9.87 12.18 -16.22
CA THR A 93 10.23 10.77 -16.02
C THR A 93 9.09 9.94 -15.43
N LEU A 94 7.99 10.58 -15.01
CA LEU A 94 6.87 9.89 -14.38
C LEU A 94 5.59 10.66 -14.62
N LYS A 95 4.71 10.09 -15.43
CA LYS A 95 3.41 10.68 -15.74
C LYS A 95 2.29 9.68 -15.53
N THR A 96 1.26 10.08 -14.77
CA THR A 96 0.04 9.29 -14.62
C THR A 96 -1.02 9.76 -15.60
N VAL A 97 -1.82 8.82 -16.11
CA VAL A 97 -3.06 9.07 -16.83
C VAL A 97 -4.15 8.26 -16.15
N ASP A 98 -5.18 8.93 -15.67
CA ASP A 98 -6.23 8.31 -14.85
C ASP A 98 -5.63 7.54 -13.67
N SER A 99 -4.67 8.16 -12.98
CA SER A 99 -3.95 7.65 -11.81
C SER A 99 -2.92 6.58 -12.09
N ILE A 100 -2.73 6.13 -13.32
CA ILE A 100 -1.83 5.03 -13.68
C ILE A 100 -0.65 5.54 -14.49
N ALA A 101 0.57 5.20 -14.05
CA ALA A 101 1.80 5.42 -14.79
C ALA A 101 2.20 4.15 -15.51
N THR A 102 2.64 4.28 -16.76
CA THR A 102 3.12 3.17 -17.57
C THR A 102 4.59 3.40 -17.89
N VAL A 103 5.45 2.48 -17.45
CA VAL A 103 6.89 2.52 -17.73
C VAL A 103 7.26 1.17 -18.34
N GLY A 104 7.43 1.13 -19.67
CA GLY A 104 7.60 -0.13 -20.37
C GLY A 104 6.43 -1.07 -20.10
N PRO A 105 6.68 -2.33 -19.71
CA PRO A 105 5.62 -3.29 -19.42
C PRO A 105 5.03 -3.17 -18.01
N THR A 106 5.52 -2.24 -17.17
CA THR A 106 5.10 -2.07 -15.79
C THR A 106 4.11 -0.93 -15.67
N ARG A 107 3.00 -1.15 -14.97
CA ARG A 107 1.98 -0.15 -14.70
C ARG A 107 1.81 0.01 -13.21
N SER A 108 1.75 1.25 -12.72
CA SER A 108 1.73 1.55 -11.29
C SER A 108 0.79 2.69 -10.96
N ALA A 109 0.26 2.66 -9.74
CA ALA A 109 -0.54 3.73 -9.18
C ALA A 109 -0.18 3.89 -7.70
N TRP A 110 -0.38 5.10 -7.14
CA TRP A 110 0.00 5.41 -5.77
C TRP A 110 -1.09 6.18 -5.06
N PHE A 111 -1.25 5.90 -3.78
CA PHE A 111 -2.15 6.65 -2.89
C PHE A 111 -1.49 6.79 -1.53
N ARG A 112 -2.03 7.70 -0.71
CA ARG A 112 -1.59 7.85 0.68
C ARG A 112 -2.61 7.20 1.60
N ASP A 113 -2.12 6.49 2.60
CA ASP A 113 -2.99 5.98 3.66
C ASP A 113 -3.36 7.11 4.64
N SER A 114 -4.13 6.80 5.70
CA SER A 114 -4.57 7.77 6.70
C SER A 114 -3.42 8.42 7.46
N GLU A 115 -2.23 7.82 7.42
CA GLU A 115 -1.04 8.27 8.15
C GLU A 115 -0.05 9.02 7.26
N GLY A 116 -0.40 9.23 5.98
CA GLY A 116 0.45 9.91 5.02
C GLY A 116 1.50 9.03 4.34
N ASN A 117 1.46 7.73 4.57
CA ASN A 117 2.37 6.80 3.92
C ASN A 117 1.99 6.59 2.45
N ILE A 118 2.98 6.53 1.57
CA ILE A 118 2.77 6.28 0.15
C ILE A 118 2.71 4.76 -0.07
N ILE A 119 1.58 4.30 -0.59
CA ILE A 119 1.30 2.91 -0.88
C ILE A 119 1.15 2.76 -2.40
N GLY A 120 1.77 1.74 -2.97
CA GLY A 120 1.71 1.48 -4.40
C GLY A 120 0.85 0.29 -4.76
N VAL A 121 0.30 0.34 -5.97
CA VAL A 121 -0.32 -0.80 -6.65
C VAL A 121 0.45 -0.98 -7.95
N VAL A 122 0.91 -2.19 -8.23
CA VAL A 122 1.75 -2.45 -9.40
C VAL A 122 1.25 -3.67 -10.17
N GLN A 123 1.21 -3.52 -11.48
CA GLN A 123 1.01 -4.63 -12.40
C GLN A 123 2.34 -4.90 -13.09
N LEU A 124 3.00 -5.96 -12.66
CA LEU A 124 4.28 -6.38 -13.23
C LEU A 124 4.06 -7.12 -14.54
N PRO A 125 5.06 -7.13 -15.44
CA PRO A 125 4.97 -7.95 -16.65
C PRO A 125 4.86 -9.43 -16.28
N PRO A 126 4.23 -10.27 -17.14
CA PRO A 126 4.19 -11.71 -16.92
C PRO A 126 5.61 -12.30 -16.81
N GLU A 127 5.75 -13.28 -15.95
CA GLU A 127 7.02 -14.01 -15.80
C GLU A 127 7.30 -14.93 -16.98
#